data_047ffd021743049191c414aac81ac52c
#
_entry.id   047ffd021743049191c414aac81ac52c
#
_cell.length_a   1.000
_cell.length_b   1.000
_cell.length_c   1.000
_cell.angle_alpha   90.00
_cell.angle_beta   90.00
_cell.angle_gamma   90.00
#
_symmetry.space_group_name_H-M   'P 1'
#
loop_
_entity.id
_entity.type
_entity.pdbx_description
1 polymer ?
#
loop_
_entity_poly.entity_id
_entity_poly.type
_entity_poly.pdbx_seq_one_letter_code
_entity_poly.pdbx_strand_id
1 'polypeptide(L)'
;EKYVMKFVKLAIVLLPPCSGQYPALLQRGFAGIKMLERLILTLQRAGLNEITILSQGSMGDIRKKTEENMANDSRFQAEITWHEQAENKDQEIWQQIQSLIGSQNFLLMNGNMVVTATTIQDFIEQSSQEGVFEQDEIVGLEGPQIKLGNIFLSPSSKLEALKNYIKNPNTQTLGNVIS
;
A
#
# COMPACT_ATOMS: atom_id res chain seq x y z
N GLU A 1 26.11 -7.12 18.51
CA GLU A 1 25.05 -6.11 18.34
C GLU A 1 23.93 -6.68 17.49
N LYS A 2 22.79 -6.86 18.12
CA LYS A 2 21.60 -7.21 17.37
C LYS A 2 21.22 -5.99 16.54
N TYR A 3 21.44 -6.06 15.24
CA TYR A 3 20.76 -5.17 14.31
C TYR A 3 19.27 -5.32 14.54
N VAL A 4 18.67 -4.39 15.24
CA VAL A 4 17.22 -4.26 15.24
C VAL A 4 16.88 -3.75 13.85
N MET A 5 16.60 -4.68 12.94
CA MET A 5 16.01 -4.30 11.66
C MET A 5 14.75 -3.52 11.98
N LYS A 6 14.73 -2.25 11.61
CA LYS A 6 13.51 -1.45 11.66
C LYS A 6 12.56 -2.00 10.61
N PHE A 7 11.83 -3.03 10.98
CA PHE A 7 10.87 -3.64 10.07
C PHE A 7 9.79 -2.63 9.72
N VAL A 8 9.57 -2.44 8.44
CA VAL A 8 8.36 -1.81 7.94
C VAL A 8 7.26 -2.84 8.04
N LYS A 9 6.26 -2.57 8.87
CA LYS A 9 5.13 -3.49 9.12
C LYS A 9 3.85 -3.01 8.46
N LEU A 10 3.78 -1.74 8.10
CA LEU A 10 2.60 -1.07 7.59
C LEU A 10 2.71 -0.83 6.09
N ALA A 11 1.69 -1.25 5.36
CA ALA A 11 1.52 -0.93 3.95
C ALA A 11 0.23 -0.14 3.75
N ILE A 12 0.30 0.90 2.93
CA ILE A 12 -0.87 1.62 2.44
C ILE A 12 -1.03 1.29 0.96
N VAL A 13 -2.17 0.71 0.61
CA VAL A 13 -2.52 0.34 -0.77
C VAL A 13 -3.54 1.33 -1.29
N LEU A 14 -3.19 2.02 -2.37
CA LEU A 14 -4.07 2.99 -3.02
C LEU A 14 -4.84 2.31 -4.14
N LEU A 15 -6.17 2.36 -4.08
CA LEU A 15 -7.04 1.87 -5.13
C LEU A 15 -7.68 3.06 -5.87
N PRO A 16 -7.61 3.10 -7.20
CA PRO A 16 -8.33 4.12 -7.96
C PRO A 16 -9.85 3.96 -7.84
N PRO A 17 -10.65 4.93 -8.32
CA PRO A 17 -12.10 4.82 -8.29
C PRO A 17 -12.57 3.53 -8.94
N CYS A 18 -13.53 2.87 -8.29
CA CYS A 18 -14.15 1.64 -8.83
C CYS A 18 -15.11 1.99 -9.97
N SER A 19 -14.55 2.46 -11.09
CA SER A 19 -15.28 2.80 -12.30
C SER A 19 -14.72 2.05 -13.51
N GLY A 20 -15.56 1.78 -14.48
CA GLY A 20 -15.15 1.10 -15.70
C GLY A 20 -14.74 -0.36 -15.48
N GLN A 21 -13.61 -0.76 -16.07
CA GLN A 21 -13.12 -2.15 -16.01
C GLN A 21 -12.30 -2.48 -14.75
N TYR A 22 -11.95 -1.49 -13.96
CA TYR A 22 -11.04 -1.69 -12.82
C TYR A 22 -11.63 -2.62 -11.74
N PRO A 23 -12.88 -2.50 -11.33
CA PRO A 23 -13.46 -3.44 -10.37
C PRO A 23 -13.42 -4.89 -10.86
N ALA A 24 -13.66 -5.11 -12.15
CA ALA A 24 -13.58 -6.43 -12.75
C ALA A 24 -12.15 -7.01 -12.71
N LEU A 25 -11.14 -6.15 -12.90
CA LEU A 25 -9.73 -6.57 -12.80
C LEU A 25 -9.37 -6.99 -11.38
N LEU A 26 -9.81 -6.25 -10.36
CA LEU A 26 -9.56 -6.61 -8.95
C LEU A 26 -10.19 -7.96 -8.56
N GLN A 27 -11.30 -8.31 -9.21
CA GLN A 27 -11.99 -9.58 -8.96
C GLN A 27 -11.53 -10.71 -9.87
N ARG A 28 -10.72 -10.40 -10.87
CA ARG A 28 -10.24 -11.41 -11.80
C ARG A 28 -9.36 -12.44 -11.08
N GLY A 29 -9.76 -13.71 -11.19
CA GLY A 29 -9.01 -14.78 -10.58
C GLY A 29 -7.74 -15.10 -11.36
N PHE A 30 -6.66 -15.33 -10.65
CA PHE A 30 -5.44 -15.93 -11.17
C PHE A 30 -5.11 -17.11 -10.27
N ALA A 31 -5.12 -18.31 -10.82
CA ALA A 31 -4.95 -19.54 -10.04
C ALA A 31 -5.95 -19.66 -8.85
N GLY A 32 -7.20 -19.20 -9.04
CA GLY A 32 -8.25 -19.27 -8.02
C GLY A 32 -8.20 -18.18 -6.95
N ILE A 33 -7.27 -17.25 -7.06
CA ILE A 33 -7.14 -16.13 -6.11
C ILE A 33 -7.32 -14.82 -6.88
N LYS A 34 -8.17 -13.93 -6.36
CA LYS A 34 -8.40 -12.61 -6.95
C LYS A 34 -7.18 -11.70 -6.77
N MET A 35 -7.01 -10.73 -7.66
CA MET A 35 -5.84 -9.84 -7.65
C MET A 35 -5.66 -9.12 -6.32
N LEU A 36 -6.72 -8.59 -5.73
CA LEU A 36 -6.62 -7.88 -4.45
C LEU A 36 -6.21 -8.82 -3.31
N GLU A 37 -6.81 -10.00 -3.24
CA GLU A 37 -6.46 -11.03 -2.26
C GLU A 37 -5.01 -11.49 -2.44
N ARG A 38 -4.57 -11.65 -3.69
CA ARG A 38 -3.18 -12.00 -3.99
C ARG A 38 -2.21 -10.91 -3.53
N LEU A 39 -2.55 -9.64 -3.75
CA LEU A 39 -1.73 -8.53 -3.28
C LEU A 39 -1.61 -8.53 -1.76
N ILE A 40 -2.71 -8.73 -1.05
CA ILE A 40 -2.72 -8.82 0.42
C ILE A 40 -1.81 -9.96 0.90
N LEU A 41 -1.92 -11.15 0.31
CA LEU A 41 -1.04 -12.27 0.64
C LEU A 41 0.43 -11.96 0.34
N THR A 42 0.70 -11.30 -0.76
CA THR A 42 2.06 -10.89 -1.14
C THR A 42 2.66 -9.96 -0.11
N LEU A 43 1.92 -8.94 0.31
CA LEU A 43 2.35 -7.99 1.33
C LEU A 43 2.57 -8.69 2.68
N GLN A 44 1.65 -9.56 3.06
CA GLN A 44 1.76 -10.33 4.30
C GLN A 44 3.02 -11.22 4.29
N ARG A 45 3.30 -11.90 3.19
CA ARG A 45 4.49 -12.73 3.02
C ARG A 45 5.79 -11.90 3.08
N ALA A 46 5.72 -10.65 2.66
CA ALA A 46 6.85 -9.73 2.76
C ALA A 46 7.06 -9.17 4.17
N GLY A 47 6.19 -9.51 5.12
CA GLY A 47 6.27 -9.06 6.50
C GLY A 47 5.42 -7.84 6.85
N LEU A 48 4.60 -7.38 5.91
CA LEU A 48 3.71 -6.23 6.08
C LEU A 48 2.36 -6.74 6.61
N ASN A 49 2.25 -6.84 7.92
CA ASN A 49 1.11 -7.45 8.60
C ASN A 49 -0.03 -6.46 8.90
N GLU A 50 0.22 -5.17 8.79
CA GLU A 50 -0.77 -4.11 8.91
C GLU A 50 -0.97 -3.49 7.54
N ILE A 51 -2.15 -3.68 6.94
CA ILE A 51 -2.43 -3.22 5.59
C ILE A 51 -3.64 -2.31 5.62
N THR A 52 -3.45 -1.08 5.17
CA THR A 52 -4.53 -0.11 4.99
C THR A 52 -4.85 0.00 3.52
N ILE A 53 -6.10 -0.26 3.15
CA ILE A 53 -6.59 -0.12 1.80
C ILE A 53 -7.40 1.16 1.70
N LEU A 54 -6.95 2.07 0.86
CA LEU A 54 -7.54 3.37 0.65
C LEU A 54 -8.06 3.47 -0.78
N SER A 55 -9.38 3.49 -0.94
CA SER A 55 -10.02 3.63 -2.26
C SER A 55 -10.47 5.07 -2.50
N GLN A 56 -10.44 5.49 -3.77
CA GLN A 56 -10.94 6.79 -4.20
C GLN A 56 -12.45 6.72 -4.51
N GLY A 57 -13.23 6.36 -3.52
CA GLY A 57 -14.67 6.20 -3.65
C GLY A 57 -15.14 4.86 -3.10
N SER A 58 -16.43 4.58 -3.27
CA SER A 58 -17.02 3.35 -2.76
C SER A 58 -16.46 2.13 -3.49
N MET A 59 -16.13 1.10 -2.74
CA MET A 59 -15.72 -0.20 -3.27
C MET A 59 -16.92 -1.11 -3.57
N GLY A 60 -18.12 -0.77 -3.11
CA GLY A 60 -19.31 -1.57 -3.31
C GLY A 60 -19.14 -3.00 -2.77
N ASP A 61 -19.48 -3.98 -3.60
CA ASP A 61 -19.42 -5.40 -3.21
C ASP A 61 -17.98 -5.97 -3.15
N ILE A 62 -16.99 -5.29 -3.70
CA ILE A 62 -15.61 -5.78 -3.75
C ILE A 62 -15.06 -5.98 -2.34
N ARG A 63 -15.23 -4.97 -1.49
CA ARG A 63 -14.80 -5.05 -0.09
C ARG A 63 -15.44 -6.22 0.63
N LYS A 64 -16.77 -6.32 0.54
CA LYS A 64 -17.53 -7.38 1.20
C LYS A 64 -17.09 -8.77 0.76
N LYS A 65 -16.98 -8.98 -0.56
CA LYS A 65 -16.54 -10.27 -1.12
C LYS A 65 -15.11 -10.61 -0.70
N THR A 66 -14.22 -9.62 -0.71
CA THR A 66 -12.84 -9.82 -0.28
C THR A 66 -12.76 -10.18 1.20
N GLU A 67 -13.49 -9.47 2.06
CA GLU A 67 -13.55 -9.79 3.49
C GLU A 67 -14.11 -11.19 3.75
N GLU A 68 -15.18 -11.58 3.06
CA GLU A 68 -15.77 -12.93 3.17
C GLU A 68 -14.78 -14.02 2.75
N ASN A 69 -14.09 -13.83 1.62
CA ASN A 69 -13.11 -14.80 1.14
C ASN A 69 -11.92 -14.93 2.08
N MET A 70 -11.44 -13.81 2.62
CA MET A 70 -10.33 -13.81 3.58
C MET A 70 -10.73 -14.47 4.91
N ALA A 71 -11.95 -14.25 5.40
CA ALA A 71 -12.42 -14.86 6.63
C ALA A 71 -12.51 -16.38 6.54
N ASN A 72 -12.69 -16.93 5.35
CA ASN A 72 -12.78 -18.38 5.09
C ASN A 72 -11.43 -19.00 4.68
N ASP A 73 -10.36 -18.25 4.68
CA ASP A 73 -9.05 -18.71 4.25
C ASP A 73 -7.99 -18.44 5.32
N SER A 74 -7.49 -19.49 5.95
CA SER A 74 -6.54 -19.38 7.07
C SER A 74 -5.19 -18.78 6.69
N ARG A 75 -4.89 -18.62 5.40
CA ARG A 75 -3.66 -17.96 4.95
C ARG A 75 -3.65 -16.48 5.26
N PHE A 76 -4.82 -15.84 5.36
CA PHE A 76 -4.95 -14.42 5.64
C PHE A 76 -4.89 -14.16 7.14
N GLN A 77 -3.78 -13.59 7.59
CA GLN A 77 -3.54 -13.27 9.00
C GLN A 77 -3.24 -11.78 9.22
N ALA A 78 -3.05 -11.00 8.14
CA ALA A 78 -2.78 -9.58 8.24
C ALA A 78 -4.00 -8.82 8.76
N GLU A 79 -3.74 -7.74 9.50
CA GLU A 79 -4.77 -6.81 9.94
C GLU A 79 -5.06 -5.82 8.81
N ILE A 80 -6.30 -5.81 8.33
CA ILE A 80 -6.71 -4.97 7.20
C ILE A 80 -7.63 -3.87 7.69
N THR A 81 -7.30 -2.63 7.33
CA THR A 81 -8.13 -1.45 7.57
C THR A 81 -8.59 -0.90 6.23
N TRP A 82 -9.89 -0.64 6.09
CA TRP A 82 -10.49 -0.14 4.86
C TRP A 82 -10.91 1.30 5.03
N HIS A 83 -10.52 2.16 4.09
CA HIS A 83 -10.98 3.54 4.00
C HIS A 83 -11.50 3.81 2.59
N GLU A 84 -12.76 4.19 2.49
CA GLU A 84 -13.38 4.62 1.24
C GLU A 84 -13.49 6.15 1.26
N GLN A 85 -12.76 6.83 0.38
CA GLN A 85 -12.80 8.29 0.30
C GLN A 85 -14.14 8.74 -0.28
N ALA A 86 -14.82 9.61 0.45
CA ALA A 86 -16.03 10.30 -0.01
C ALA A 86 -15.78 11.81 0.06
N GLU A 87 -16.40 12.55 -0.83
CA GLU A 87 -16.16 14.00 -1.00
C GLU A 87 -16.20 14.83 0.28
N ASN A 88 -16.93 14.38 1.30
CA ASN A 88 -17.14 15.14 2.54
C ASN A 88 -16.34 14.60 3.73
N LYS A 89 -15.47 13.59 3.54
CA LYS A 89 -14.77 12.91 4.65
C LYS A 89 -13.24 12.89 4.51
N ASP A 90 -12.68 13.62 3.57
CA ASP A 90 -11.24 13.59 3.29
C ASP A 90 -10.40 13.95 4.51
N GLN A 91 -10.81 14.95 5.27
CA GLN A 91 -10.07 15.39 6.45
C GLN A 91 -10.10 14.35 7.57
N GLU A 92 -11.25 13.73 7.81
CA GLU A 92 -11.40 12.68 8.81
C GLU A 92 -10.55 11.46 8.46
N ILE A 93 -10.60 11.01 7.21
CA ILE A 93 -9.78 9.90 6.72
C ILE A 93 -8.30 10.23 6.87
N TRP A 94 -7.90 11.45 6.53
CA TRP A 94 -6.52 11.88 6.67
C TRP A 94 -6.03 11.83 8.12
N GLN A 95 -6.84 12.30 9.06
CA GLN A 95 -6.53 12.20 10.48
C GLN A 95 -6.41 10.77 10.97
N GLN A 96 -7.26 9.87 10.48
CA GLN A 96 -7.18 8.44 10.79
C GLN A 96 -5.90 7.84 10.25
N ILE A 97 -5.49 8.19 9.04
CA ILE A 97 -4.23 7.72 8.44
C ILE A 97 -3.04 8.23 9.25
N GLN A 98 -3.03 9.50 9.62
CA GLN A 98 -1.98 10.07 10.46
C GLN A 98 -1.85 9.33 11.80
N SER A 99 -2.98 9.04 12.44
CA SER A 99 -3.00 8.31 13.70
C SER A 99 -2.50 6.87 13.55
N LEU A 100 -2.88 6.21 12.47
CA LEU A 100 -2.47 4.84 12.16
C LEU A 100 -0.96 4.75 11.94
N ILE A 101 -0.40 5.68 11.18
CA ILE A 101 1.03 5.70 10.88
C ILE A 101 1.83 6.05 12.15
N GLY A 102 1.39 7.04 12.92
CA GLY A 102 2.09 7.49 14.11
C GLY A 102 3.54 7.81 13.80
N SER A 103 4.47 7.07 14.39
CA SER A 103 5.91 7.19 14.15
C SER A 103 6.49 6.05 13.32
N GLN A 104 5.65 5.23 12.70
CA GLN A 104 6.09 4.09 11.91
C GLN A 104 6.55 4.49 10.52
N ASN A 105 7.60 3.82 10.02
CA ASN A 105 7.91 3.81 8.61
C ASN A 105 6.86 2.96 7.88
N PHE A 106 6.56 3.31 6.64
CA PHE A 106 5.52 2.62 5.90
C PHE A 106 5.87 2.43 4.42
N LEU A 107 5.24 1.44 3.81
CA LEU A 107 5.26 1.21 2.37
C LEU A 107 3.97 1.76 1.78
N LEU A 108 4.09 2.50 0.68
CA LEU A 108 2.97 3.05 -0.07
C LEU A 108 3.01 2.49 -1.49
N MET A 109 1.90 1.92 -1.96
CA MET A 109 1.85 1.37 -3.30
C MET A 109 0.46 1.49 -3.93
N ASN A 110 0.43 1.50 -5.26
CA ASN A 110 -0.81 1.37 -6.02
C ASN A 110 -1.27 -0.08 -6.07
N GLY A 111 -2.56 -0.32 -5.88
CA GLY A 111 -3.15 -1.65 -5.85
C GLY A 111 -3.32 -2.31 -7.22
N ASN A 112 -2.96 -1.62 -8.30
CA ASN A 112 -3.00 -2.15 -9.67
C ASN A 112 -1.68 -2.81 -10.10
N MET A 113 -0.78 -3.06 -9.17
CA MET A 113 0.53 -3.64 -9.44
C MET A 113 0.56 -5.13 -9.15
N VAL A 114 1.35 -5.84 -9.95
CA VAL A 114 1.74 -7.22 -9.68
C VAL A 114 3.21 -7.21 -9.27
N VAL A 115 3.49 -7.65 -8.05
CA VAL A 115 4.82 -7.67 -7.47
C VAL A 115 4.98 -8.94 -6.63
N THR A 116 6.21 -9.43 -6.50
CA THR A 116 6.50 -10.58 -5.64
C THR A 116 6.87 -10.15 -4.23
N ALA A 117 6.64 -11.03 -3.27
CA ALA A 117 7.05 -10.79 -1.88
C ALA A 117 8.56 -10.59 -1.76
N THR A 118 9.35 -11.35 -2.51
CA THR A 118 10.82 -11.23 -2.52
C THR A 118 11.26 -9.85 -2.99
N THR A 119 10.64 -9.32 -4.04
CA THR A 119 10.94 -7.97 -4.54
C THR A 119 10.70 -6.91 -3.47
N ILE A 120 9.58 -7.01 -2.75
CA ILE A 120 9.26 -6.07 -1.66
C ILE A 120 10.23 -6.22 -0.49
N GLN A 121 10.55 -7.45 -0.09
CA GLN A 121 11.51 -7.71 0.98
C GLN A 121 12.89 -7.15 0.66
N ASP A 122 13.39 -7.40 -0.54
CA ASP A 122 14.70 -6.91 -0.99
C ASP A 122 14.72 -5.38 -1.03
N PHE A 123 13.65 -4.76 -1.48
CA PHE A 123 13.51 -3.30 -1.47
C PHE A 123 13.58 -2.72 -0.06
N ILE A 124 12.84 -3.29 0.88
CA ILE A 124 12.84 -2.85 2.28
C ILE A 124 14.23 -3.05 2.91
N GLU A 125 14.82 -4.21 2.70
CA GLU A 125 16.12 -4.56 3.26
C GLU A 125 17.24 -3.65 2.71
N GLN A 126 17.29 -3.49 1.40
CA GLN A 126 18.28 -2.61 0.75
C GLN A 126 18.12 -1.16 1.20
N SER A 127 16.90 -0.65 1.25
CA SER A 127 16.62 0.71 1.69
C SER A 127 17.02 0.92 3.15
N SER A 128 16.77 -0.07 4.00
CA SER A 128 17.17 -0.04 5.41
C SER A 128 18.70 -0.02 5.56
N GLN A 129 19.42 -0.84 4.79
CA GLN A 129 20.88 -0.88 4.79
C GLN A 129 21.50 0.43 4.30
N GLU A 130 20.87 1.10 3.35
CA GLU A 130 21.30 2.39 2.82
C GLU A 130 21.00 3.57 3.76
N GLY A 131 20.32 3.32 4.88
CA GLY A 131 20.02 4.35 5.89
C GLY A 131 18.93 5.33 5.47
N VAL A 132 18.01 4.94 4.59
CA VAL A 132 16.93 5.79 4.06
C VAL A 132 16.07 6.37 5.19
N PHE A 133 15.73 5.57 6.18
CA PHE A 133 14.86 6.01 7.27
C PHE A 133 15.57 6.94 8.24
N GLU A 134 16.86 6.75 8.46
CA GLU A 134 17.68 7.62 9.30
C GLU A 134 17.96 8.97 8.63
N GLN A 135 18.00 8.98 7.28
CA GLN A 135 18.18 10.19 6.49
C GLN A 135 16.88 10.94 6.23
N ASP A 136 15.75 10.41 6.71
CA ASP A 136 14.44 11.01 6.59
C ASP A 136 14.03 11.23 5.11
N GLU A 137 14.28 10.22 4.28
CA GLU A 137 14.06 10.28 2.83
C GLU A 137 12.94 9.32 2.38
N ILE A 138 12.22 9.74 1.34
CA ILE A 138 11.30 8.86 0.59
C ILE A 138 12.10 8.21 -0.52
N VAL A 139 11.97 6.89 -0.69
CA VAL A 139 12.61 6.16 -1.76
C VAL A 139 11.58 5.37 -2.56
N GLY A 140 11.71 5.41 -3.88
CA GLY A 140 10.87 4.64 -4.79
C GLY A 140 11.58 3.38 -5.28
N LEU A 141 10.81 2.32 -5.51
CA LEU A 141 11.32 1.13 -6.16
C LEU A 141 11.41 1.39 -7.66
N GLU A 142 12.65 1.40 -8.17
CA GLU A 142 12.94 1.55 -9.57
C GLU A 142 13.25 0.18 -10.21
N GLY A 143 12.70 -0.04 -11.41
CA GLY A 143 13.00 -1.27 -12.14
C GLY A 143 12.33 -1.30 -13.50
N PRO A 144 12.90 -2.03 -14.45
CA PRO A 144 12.37 -2.09 -15.82
C PRO A 144 11.02 -2.78 -15.94
N GLN A 145 10.59 -3.47 -14.90
CA GLN A 145 9.34 -4.23 -14.90
C GLN A 145 8.17 -3.47 -14.28
N ILE A 146 8.40 -2.31 -13.66
CA ILE A 146 7.37 -1.53 -12.98
C ILE A 146 6.96 -0.36 -13.87
N LYS A 147 6.15 -0.66 -14.87
CA LYS A 147 5.69 0.34 -15.84
C LYS A 147 4.42 1.10 -15.42
N LEU A 148 3.66 0.61 -14.44
CA LEU A 148 2.30 1.08 -14.18
C LEU A 148 2.00 1.26 -12.68
N GLY A 149 2.88 1.83 -11.95
CA GLY A 149 2.60 2.10 -10.55
C GLY A 149 3.89 2.34 -9.79
N ASN A 150 3.75 3.00 -8.66
CA ASN A 150 4.89 3.34 -7.84
C ASN A 150 4.77 2.62 -6.50
N ILE A 151 5.89 2.07 -6.04
CA ILE A 151 6.05 1.55 -4.69
C ILE A 151 7.07 2.44 -4.00
N PHE A 152 6.71 2.98 -2.85
CA PHE A 152 7.56 3.87 -2.06
C PHE A 152 7.74 3.36 -0.66
N LEU A 153 8.91 3.61 -0.09
CA LEU A 153 9.13 3.54 1.34
C LEU A 153 9.29 4.95 1.88
N SER A 154 8.65 5.24 3.00
CA SER A 154 8.66 6.56 3.59
C SER A 154 8.78 6.50 5.11
N PRO A 155 9.57 7.37 5.72
CA PRO A 155 9.45 7.62 7.15
C PRO A 155 8.14 8.37 7.43
N SER A 156 7.65 8.24 8.67
CA SER A 156 6.42 8.90 9.11
C SER A 156 6.45 10.42 8.96
N SER A 157 7.61 11.02 9.12
CA SER A 157 7.83 12.46 8.99
C SER A 157 7.52 13.02 7.59
N LYS A 158 7.53 12.16 6.57
CA LYS A 158 7.26 12.56 5.18
C LYS A 158 5.82 12.31 4.73
N LEU A 159 4.95 11.88 5.61
CA LEU A 159 3.56 11.62 5.28
C LEU A 159 2.85 12.85 4.69
N GLU A 160 3.10 14.03 5.25
CA GLU A 160 2.49 15.27 4.74
C GLU A 160 2.93 15.57 3.29
N ALA A 161 4.18 15.29 2.95
CA ALA A 161 4.66 15.45 1.57
C ALA A 161 3.96 14.50 0.60
N LEU A 162 3.50 13.36 1.06
CA LEU A 162 2.79 12.37 0.25
C LEU A 162 1.28 12.59 0.17
N LYS A 163 0.74 13.54 0.92
CA LYS A 163 -0.71 13.77 1.02
C LYS A 163 -1.38 13.96 -0.35
N ASN A 164 -0.83 14.81 -1.19
CA ASN A 164 -1.39 15.07 -2.52
C ASN A 164 -1.33 13.85 -3.42
N TYR A 165 -0.24 13.10 -3.35
CA TYR A 165 -0.10 11.84 -4.09
C TYR A 165 -1.12 10.80 -3.63
N ILE A 166 -1.33 10.66 -2.32
CA ILE A 166 -2.31 9.73 -1.75
C ILE A 166 -3.72 10.07 -2.21
N LYS A 167 -4.04 11.37 -2.30
CA LYS A 167 -5.35 11.83 -2.79
C LYS A 167 -5.55 11.59 -4.29
N ASN A 168 -4.50 11.72 -5.09
CA ASN A 168 -4.56 11.60 -6.56
C ASN A 168 -3.36 10.78 -7.10
N PRO A 169 -3.32 9.47 -6.87
CA PRO A 169 -2.14 8.65 -7.18
C PRO A 169 -1.82 8.54 -8.67
N ASN A 170 -2.74 8.86 -9.55
CA ASN A 170 -2.57 8.71 -10.99
C ASN A 170 -2.00 9.95 -11.70
N THR A 171 -1.81 11.06 -11.00
CA THR A 171 -1.47 12.36 -11.61
C THR A 171 -0.08 12.85 -11.31
N GLN A 172 0.65 12.20 -10.42
CA GLN A 172 1.95 12.69 -9.95
C GLN A 172 3.02 11.60 -10.03
N THR A 173 4.21 12.02 -10.48
CA THR A 173 5.42 11.19 -10.39
C THR A 173 6.13 11.43 -9.07
N LEU A 174 7.03 10.52 -8.69
CA LEU A 174 7.83 10.67 -7.47
C LEU A 174 8.61 12.00 -7.46
N GLY A 175 9.14 12.42 -8.59
CA GLY A 175 9.85 13.70 -8.69
C GLY A 175 9.00 14.90 -8.29
N ASN A 176 7.71 14.90 -8.65
CA ASN A 176 6.78 15.96 -8.27
C ASN A 176 6.41 15.90 -6.78
N VAL A 177 6.47 14.74 -6.18
CA VAL A 177 6.16 14.54 -4.76
C VAL A 177 7.31 15.00 -3.87
N ILE A 178 8.55 14.75 -4.30
CA ILE A 178 9.77 15.05 -3.53
C ILE A 178 10.21 16.50 -3.70
N SER A 179 9.90 17.10 -4.85
CA SER A 179 10.20 18.52 -5.08
C SER A 179 9.25 19.39 -4.24
#